data_3b97ef02edbe4533fee3ffbcea68a357
#
_entry.id   3b97ef02edbe4533fee3ffbcea68a357
#
_cell.length_a   1.000
_cell.length_b   1.000
_cell.length_c   1.000
_cell.angle_alpha   90.00
_cell.angle_beta   90.00
_cell.angle_gamma   90.00
#
_symmetry.space_group_name_H-M   'P 1'
#
loop_
_entity.id
_entity.type
_entity.pdbx_description
1 polymer ?
#
loop_
_entity_poly.entity_id
_entity_poly.type
_entity_poly.pdbx_seq_one_letter_code
_entity_poly.pdbx_strand_id
1 'polypeptide(L)'
;MHTISRLSVALVLLIALAAPIRVRSAGPLAGDFQIRSAFVVVDHGVLQLSAHIDYPVNDRIRGALRDGVTLAFDLEVTIRAHRRMWFDATVLESTLRRELTYHAVTDRYVLRDEAGVEQENFPTLEAALEKLGRIEDLPILVQSQLRGDAPWEVAVRAGVRRGHMPDALRALVFWTDDWHRTTGWYTWMLTL
;
A
#
# COMPACT_ATOMS: atom_id res chain seq x y z
N MET A 1 5.60 -20.37 63.82
CA MET A 1 5.02 -19.22 63.10
C MET A 1 5.71 -18.95 61.73
N HIS A 2 6.00 -19.97 60.88
CA HIS A 2 6.71 -19.77 59.61
C HIS A 2 6.09 -20.43 58.39
N THR A 3 4.87 -20.97 58.50
CA THR A 3 4.19 -21.71 57.42
C THR A 3 3.29 -20.84 56.54
N ILE A 4 2.92 -19.64 56.97
CA ILE A 4 1.98 -18.75 56.23
C ILE A 4 2.70 -17.98 55.10
N SER A 5 4.02 -17.74 55.23
CA SER A 5 4.78 -16.96 54.24
C SER A 5 5.00 -17.68 52.89
N ARG A 6 5.05 -19.00 52.87
CA ARG A 6 5.35 -19.76 51.64
C ARG A 6 4.12 -19.91 50.71
N LEU A 7 2.91 -19.94 51.27
CA LEU A 7 1.69 -20.00 50.50
C LEU A 7 1.35 -18.68 49.80
N SER A 8 1.67 -17.53 50.43
CA SER A 8 1.45 -16.20 49.88
C SER A 8 2.37 -15.90 48.66
N VAL A 9 3.62 -16.37 48.71
CA VAL A 9 4.56 -16.22 47.62
C VAL A 9 4.17 -17.08 46.40
N ALA A 10 3.67 -18.31 46.62
CA ALA A 10 3.21 -19.20 45.57
C ALA A 10 1.95 -18.65 44.84
N LEU A 11 1.05 -18.00 45.58
CA LEU A 11 -0.17 -17.41 45.03
C LEU A 11 0.15 -16.15 44.18
N VAL A 12 1.11 -15.32 44.59
CA VAL A 12 1.52 -14.16 43.83
C VAL A 12 2.25 -14.57 42.54
N LEU A 13 3.03 -15.66 42.57
CA LEU A 13 3.71 -16.18 41.37
C LEU A 13 2.73 -16.77 40.34
N LEU A 14 1.63 -17.36 40.79
CA LEU A 14 0.60 -17.95 39.93
C LEU A 14 -0.23 -16.87 39.18
N ILE A 15 -0.44 -15.71 39.82
CA ILE A 15 -1.19 -14.59 39.25
C ILE A 15 -0.32 -13.86 38.18
N ALA A 16 1.00 -13.85 38.34
CA ALA A 16 1.90 -13.24 37.34
C ALA A 16 1.99 -14.01 36.02
N LEU A 17 1.61 -15.31 36.00
CA LEU A 17 1.63 -16.14 34.78
C LEU A 17 0.35 -15.98 33.93
N ALA A 18 -0.67 -15.33 34.44
CA ALA A 18 -1.92 -15.06 33.73
C ALA A 18 -1.93 -13.68 33.01
N ALA A 19 -0.77 -13.21 32.54
CA ALA A 19 -0.74 -12.05 31.68
C ALA A 19 -1.58 -12.37 30.42
N PRO A 20 -2.64 -11.60 30.10
CA PRO A 20 -3.41 -11.84 28.91
C PRO A 20 -2.49 -11.69 27.70
N ILE A 21 -2.30 -12.77 26.96
CA ILE A 21 -1.68 -12.72 25.65
C ILE A 21 -2.61 -11.82 24.83
N ARG A 22 -2.23 -10.57 24.65
CA ARG A 22 -2.94 -9.68 23.74
C ARG A 22 -2.70 -10.21 22.34
N VAL A 23 -3.63 -11.06 21.87
CA VAL A 23 -3.73 -11.39 20.47
C VAL A 23 -4.03 -10.07 19.78
N ARG A 24 -2.99 -9.47 19.18
CA ARG A 24 -3.16 -8.32 18.31
C ARG A 24 -3.98 -8.81 17.14
N SER A 25 -5.27 -8.50 17.08
CA SER A 25 -6.07 -8.80 15.91
C SER A 25 -5.39 -8.15 14.72
N ALA A 26 -5.06 -8.93 13.71
CA ALA A 26 -4.49 -8.40 12.48
C ALA A 26 -5.45 -7.35 11.91
N GLY A 27 -4.94 -6.19 11.54
CA GLY A 27 -5.74 -5.12 10.93
C GLY A 27 -6.42 -5.59 9.64
N PRO A 28 -7.38 -4.80 9.10
CA PRO A 28 -8.13 -5.15 7.90
C PRO A 28 -7.24 -5.34 6.66
N LEU A 29 -6.08 -4.70 6.62
CA LEU A 29 -5.08 -4.80 5.55
C LEU A 29 -3.91 -5.71 5.92
N ALA A 30 -4.12 -6.73 6.76
CA ALA A 30 -3.09 -7.71 7.11
C ALA A 30 -2.74 -8.59 5.90
N GLY A 31 -1.46 -8.99 5.81
CA GLY A 31 -0.91 -9.83 4.74
C GLY A 31 0.37 -9.21 4.15
N ASP A 32 0.90 -9.85 3.13
CA ASP A 32 2.09 -9.37 2.45
C ASP A 32 1.76 -8.07 1.70
N PHE A 33 2.53 -7.04 1.97
CA PHE A 33 2.43 -5.76 1.30
C PHE A 33 3.82 -5.17 1.16
N GLN A 34 4.39 -5.31 -0.02
CA GLN A 34 5.76 -4.90 -0.32
C GLN A 34 5.95 -4.63 -1.80
N ILE A 35 6.93 -3.81 -2.13
CA ILE A 35 7.45 -3.67 -3.48
C ILE A 35 8.56 -4.72 -3.64
N ARG A 36 8.32 -5.73 -4.51
CA ARG A 36 9.30 -6.79 -4.78
C ARG A 36 10.44 -6.28 -5.64
N SER A 37 10.11 -5.50 -6.64
CA SER A 37 11.07 -4.92 -7.56
C SER A 37 10.52 -3.64 -8.16
N ALA A 38 11.40 -2.70 -8.46
CA ALA A 38 11.10 -1.54 -9.26
C ALA A 38 12.37 -1.09 -10.00
N PHE A 39 12.21 -0.67 -11.23
CA PHE A 39 13.30 -0.13 -12.05
C PHE A 39 12.76 0.84 -13.09
N VAL A 40 13.64 1.67 -13.60
CA VAL A 40 13.34 2.64 -14.66
C VAL A 40 14.22 2.35 -15.85
N VAL A 41 13.62 2.37 -17.03
CA VAL A 41 14.30 2.27 -18.32
C VAL A 41 14.05 3.56 -19.09
N VAL A 42 15.03 4.00 -19.88
CA VAL A 42 14.84 5.11 -20.81
C VAL A 42 14.51 4.52 -22.18
N ASP A 43 13.31 4.81 -22.65
CA ASP A 43 12.88 4.44 -23.99
C ASP A 43 12.45 5.68 -24.76
N HIS A 44 13.05 5.89 -25.95
CA HIS A 44 12.78 7.07 -26.81
C HIS A 44 12.83 8.42 -26.07
N GLY A 45 13.73 8.56 -25.08
CA GLY A 45 13.87 9.79 -24.29
C GLY A 45 12.80 9.98 -23.20
N VAL A 46 12.03 8.95 -22.89
CA VAL A 46 11.06 8.92 -21.79
C VAL A 46 11.49 7.89 -20.75
N LEU A 47 11.49 8.29 -19.48
CA LEU A 47 11.70 7.39 -18.36
C LEU A 47 10.41 6.60 -18.15
N GLN A 48 10.52 5.29 -18.23
CA GLN A 48 9.43 4.32 -18.03
C GLN A 48 9.69 3.52 -16.77
N LEU A 49 8.73 3.54 -15.84
CA LEU A 49 8.78 2.78 -14.60
C LEU A 49 8.10 1.43 -14.78
N SER A 50 8.81 0.37 -14.39
CA SER A 50 8.23 -0.96 -14.18
C SER A 50 8.39 -1.35 -12.73
N ALA A 51 7.34 -1.94 -12.13
CA ALA A 51 7.35 -2.35 -10.74
C ALA A 51 6.47 -3.59 -10.51
N HIS A 52 6.86 -4.39 -9.53
CA HIS A 52 6.05 -5.51 -9.03
C HIS A 52 5.75 -5.30 -7.55
N ILE A 53 4.47 -5.23 -7.22
CA ILE A 53 3.96 -4.92 -5.88
C ILE A 53 3.04 -6.04 -5.43
N ASP A 54 3.30 -6.60 -4.25
CA ASP A 54 2.35 -7.50 -3.59
C ASP A 54 1.38 -6.69 -2.75
N TYR A 55 0.10 -6.87 -3.00
CA TYR A 55 -0.96 -6.29 -2.19
C TYR A 55 -1.57 -7.35 -1.26
N PRO A 56 -2.00 -6.97 -0.04
CA PRO A 56 -2.59 -7.92 0.88
C PRO A 56 -3.91 -8.49 0.33
N VAL A 57 -4.07 -9.80 0.46
CA VAL A 57 -5.30 -10.52 0.13
C VAL A 57 -5.80 -11.22 1.39
N ASN A 58 -7.01 -10.89 1.84
CA ASN A 58 -7.62 -11.55 2.99
C ASN A 58 -9.16 -11.43 2.93
N ASP A 59 -9.83 -12.19 3.79
CA ASP A 59 -11.30 -12.22 3.82
C ASP A 59 -11.93 -10.90 4.27
N ARG A 60 -11.23 -10.07 5.05
CA ARG A 60 -11.72 -8.74 5.45
C ARG A 60 -11.78 -7.79 4.26
N ILE A 61 -10.73 -7.79 3.41
CA ILE A 61 -10.71 -7.01 2.16
C ILE A 61 -11.83 -7.48 1.24
N ARG A 62 -11.97 -8.80 1.09
CA ARG A 62 -13.00 -9.39 0.25
C ARG A 62 -14.42 -9.06 0.75
N GLY A 63 -14.66 -9.19 2.05
CA GLY A 63 -15.93 -8.82 2.69
C GLY A 63 -16.25 -7.34 2.49
N ALA A 64 -15.30 -6.44 2.81
CA ALA A 64 -15.49 -5.00 2.67
C ALA A 64 -15.85 -4.58 1.23
N LEU A 65 -15.16 -5.14 0.22
CA LEU A 65 -15.50 -4.87 -1.19
C LEU A 65 -16.90 -5.35 -1.54
N ARG A 66 -17.31 -6.54 -1.05
CA ARG A 66 -18.68 -7.06 -1.25
C ARG A 66 -19.74 -6.22 -0.54
N ASP A 67 -19.39 -5.63 0.57
CA ASP A 67 -20.25 -4.69 1.34
C ASP A 67 -20.30 -3.28 0.70
N GLY A 68 -19.66 -3.09 -0.48
CA GLY A 68 -19.67 -1.86 -1.25
C GLY A 68 -18.60 -0.84 -0.86
N VAL A 69 -17.61 -1.24 -0.05
CA VAL A 69 -16.45 -0.38 0.23
C VAL A 69 -15.56 -0.33 -1.02
N THR A 70 -15.19 0.87 -1.43
CA THR A 70 -14.16 1.09 -2.45
C THR A 70 -12.79 1.13 -1.78
N LEU A 71 -11.80 0.46 -2.37
CA LEU A 71 -10.40 0.59 -1.97
C LEU A 71 -9.63 1.41 -3.00
N ALA A 72 -8.87 2.39 -2.53
CA ALA A 72 -7.97 3.19 -3.35
C ALA A 72 -6.53 2.71 -3.14
N PHE A 73 -5.82 2.56 -4.24
CA PHE A 73 -4.44 2.12 -4.33
C PHE A 73 -3.62 3.25 -4.94
N ASP A 74 -2.64 3.72 -4.20
CA ASP A 74 -1.77 4.81 -4.61
C ASP A 74 -0.37 4.25 -4.90
N LEU A 75 0.23 4.65 -6.03
CA LEU A 75 1.65 4.47 -6.33
C LEU A 75 2.30 5.84 -6.38
N GLU A 76 3.09 6.14 -5.38
CA GLU A 76 3.85 7.38 -5.29
C GLU A 76 5.22 7.17 -5.93
N VAL A 77 5.62 8.10 -6.79
CA VAL A 77 6.91 8.08 -7.48
C VAL A 77 7.58 9.43 -7.29
N THR A 78 8.81 9.41 -6.80
CA THR A 78 9.63 10.62 -6.67
C THR A 78 10.97 10.43 -7.36
N ILE A 79 11.45 11.50 -8.02
CA ILE A 79 12.82 11.59 -8.55
C ILE A 79 13.47 12.82 -7.95
N ARG A 80 14.62 12.63 -7.30
CA ARG A 80 15.38 13.68 -6.63
C ARG A 80 16.80 13.74 -7.15
N ALA A 81 17.31 14.98 -7.34
CA ALA A 81 18.73 15.22 -7.59
C ALA A 81 19.47 15.22 -6.26
N HIS A 82 20.43 14.31 -6.08
CA HIS A 82 21.28 14.29 -4.90
C HIS A 82 22.42 15.30 -5.04
N ARG A 83 22.34 16.41 -4.31
CA ARG A 83 23.33 17.50 -4.39
C ARG A 83 24.24 17.48 -3.17
N ARG A 84 25.55 17.38 -3.41
CA ARG A 84 26.58 17.22 -2.36
C ARG A 84 26.70 18.40 -1.38
N MET A 85 26.22 19.60 -1.71
CA MET A 85 26.40 20.83 -0.91
C MET A 85 25.13 21.68 -0.77
N TRP A 86 23.98 21.26 -1.28
CA TRP A 86 22.71 21.99 -1.27
C TRP A 86 21.58 21.00 -1.00
N PHE A 87 20.39 21.53 -0.65
CA PHE A 87 19.22 20.67 -0.47
C PHE A 87 18.92 19.90 -1.77
N ASP A 88 18.52 18.61 -1.60
CA ASP A 88 18.08 17.79 -2.71
C ASP A 88 16.92 18.47 -3.45
N ALA A 89 17.01 18.49 -4.77
CA ALA A 89 15.95 19.07 -5.59
C ALA A 89 15.02 17.96 -6.09
N THR A 90 13.75 18.03 -5.74
CA THR A 90 12.73 17.15 -6.31
C THR A 90 12.44 17.58 -7.73
N VAL A 91 12.56 16.64 -8.67
CA VAL A 91 12.29 16.85 -10.10
C VAL A 91 10.94 16.29 -10.49
N LEU A 92 10.56 15.17 -9.88
CA LEU A 92 9.26 14.54 -10.04
C LEU A 92 8.69 14.17 -8.69
N GLU A 93 7.42 14.50 -8.51
CA GLU A 93 6.56 13.94 -7.49
C GLU A 93 5.21 13.65 -8.14
N SER A 94 4.86 12.38 -8.25
CA SER A 94 3.66 11.92 -8.93
C SER A 94 3.00 10.82 -8.15
N THR A 95 1.68 10.77 -8.21
CA THR A 95 0.87 9.70 -7.61
C THR A 95 -0.08 9.16 -8.65
N LEU A 96 0.06 7.88 -8.96
CA LEU A 96 -0.91 7.12 -9.74
C LEU A 96 -1.91 6.49 -8.78
N ARG A 97 -3.19 6.84 -8.94
CA ARG A 97 -4.28 6.29 -8.13
C ARG A 97 -5.18 5.41 -8.98
N ARG A 98 -5.52 4.24 -8.41
CA ARG A 98 -6.52 3.33 -8.95
C ARG A 98 -7.50 2.93 -7.87
N GLU A 99 -8.75 2.72 -8.25
CA GLU A 99 -9.81 2.30 -7.35
C GLU A 99 -10.31 0.91 -7.69
N LEU A 100 -10.49 0.09 -6.66
CA LEU A 100 -11.04 -1.26 -6.76
C LEU A 100 -12.40 -1.31 -6.08
N THR A 101 -13.40 -1.77 -6.80
CA THR A 101 -14.77 -2.00 -6.32
C THR A 101 -15.22 -3.41 -6.66
N TYR A 102 -16.26 -3.89 -5.97
CA TYR A 102 -16.95 -5.12 -6.35
C TYR A 102 -18.34 -4.79 -6.88
N HIS A 103 -18.66 -5.35 -8.04
CA HIS A 103 -19.96 -5.16 -8.68
C HIS A 103 -20.83 -6.41 -8.50
N ALA A 104 -21.75 -6.37 -7.52
CA ALA A 104 -22.53 -7.53 -7.06
C ALA A 104 -23.41 -8.14 -8.16
N VAL A 105 -23.95 -7.33 -9.08
CA VAL A 105 -24.85 -7.84 -10.16
C VAL A 105 -24.09 -8.72 -11.15
N THR A 106 -22.85 -8.38 -11.46
CA THR A 106 -22.03 -9.13 -12.43
C THR A 106 -21.05 -10.09 -11.76
N ASP A 107 -20.97 -10.07 -10.41
CA ASP A 107 -20.00 -10.84 -9.61
C ASP A 107 -18.56 -10.60 -10.10
N ARG A 108 -18.18 -9.30 -10.25
CA ARG A 108 -16.88 -8.89 -10.78
C ARG A 108 -16.21 -7.87 -9.90
N TYR A 109 -14.89 -7.94 -9.84
CA TYR A 109 -14.04 -6.89 -9.31
C TYR A 109 -13.71 -5.92 -10.44
N VAL A 110 -13.88 -4.63 -10.18
CA VAL A 110 -13.73 -3.56 -11.17
C VAL A 110 -12.61 -2.65 -10.72
N LEU A 111 -11.56 -2.57 -11.51
CA LEU A 111 -10.43 -1.68 -11.33
C LEU A 111 -10.61 -0.47 -12.25
N ARG A 112 -10.49 0.74 -11.70
CA ARG A 112 -10.59 2.01 -12.42
C ARG A 112 -9.39 2.89 -12.12
N ASP A 113 -9.00 3.70 -13.10
CA ASP A 113 -8.12 4.84 -12.86
C ASP A 113 -8.87 6.00 -12.17
N GLU A 114 -8.15 7.00 -11.64
CA GLU A 114 -8.76 8.15 -10.96
C GLU A 114 -9.67 8.97 -11.88
N ALA A 115 -9.36 9.03 -13.18
CA ALA A 115 -10.16 9.74 -14.17
C ALA A 115 -11.42 8.95 -14.59
N GLY A 116 -11.51 7.65 -14.26
CA GLY A 116 -12.59 6.76 -14.64
C GLY A 116 -12.62 6.43 -16.14
N VAL A 117 -11.53 6.74 -16.85
CA VAL A 117 -11.39 6.51 -18.31
C VAL A 117 -11.03 5.05 -18.58
N GLU A 118 -10.11 4.50 -17.82
CA GLU A 118 -9.72 3.10 -17.92
C GLU A 118 -10.48 2.27 -16.89
N GLN A 119 -11.15 1.21 -17.35
CA GLN A 119 -11.84 0.28 -16.50
C GLN A 119 -11.58 -1.14 -16.96
N GLU A 120 -11.14 -1.97 -16.03
CA GLU A 120 -10.93 -3.40 -16.24
C GLU A 120 -11.77 -4.23 -15.26
N ASN A 121 -12.25 -5.40 -15.69
CA ASN A 121 -13.11 -6.29 -14.90
C ASN A 121 -12.43 -7.64 -14.68
N PHE A 122 -12.42 -8.11 -13.42
CA PHE A 122 -11.73 -9.34 -13.03
C PHE A 122 -12.71 -10.31 -12.35
N PRO A 123 -12.54 -11.64 -12.57
CA PRO A 123 -13.40 -12.65 -11.95
C PRO A 123 -13.09 -12.85 -10.46
N THR A 124 -11.87 -12.55 -10.03
CA THR A 124 -11.42 -12.76 -8.64
C THR A 124 -10.66 -11.53 -8.11
N LEU A 125 -10.64 -11.39 -6.78
CA LEU A 125 -9.86 -10.35 -6.11
C LEU A 125 -8.38 -10.50 -6.41
N GLU A 126 -7.89 -11.74 -6.39
CA GLU A 126 -6.48 -12.07 -6.63
C GLU A 126 -6.04 -11.58 -8.03
N ALA A 127 -6.83 -11.87 -9.06
CA ALA A 127 -6.54 -11.42 -10.43
C ALA A 127 -6.53 -9.89 -10.55
N ALA A 128 -7.45 -9.20 -9.87
CA ALA A 128 -7.48 -7.75 -9.85
C ALA A 128 -6.25 -7.15 -9.16
N LEU A 129 -5.84 -7.72 -8.00
CA LEU A 129 -4.68 -7.25 -7.26
C LEU A 129 -3.36 -7.61 -7.94
N GLU A 130 -3.28 -8.76 -8.63
CA GLU A 130 -2.13 -9.12 -9.46
C GLU A 130 -1.94 -8.11 -10.60
N LYS A 131 -3.02 -7.79 -11.32
CA LYS A 131 -2.97 -6.77 -12.38
C LYS A 131 -2.58 -5.40 -11.83
N LEU A 132 -3.15 -5.01 -10.71
CA LEU A 132 -2.84 -3.75 -10.02
C LEU A 132 -1.36 -3.67 -9.60
N GLY A 133 -0.80 -4.79 -9.11
CA GLY A 133 0.58 -4.89 -8.64
C GLY A 133 1.62 -4.96 -9.74
N ARG A 134 1.21 -5.21 -10.99
CA ARG A 134 2.10 -5.29 -12.13
C ARG A 134 2.04 -3.99 -12.92
N ILE A 135 3.04 -3.15 -12.70
CA ILE A 135 3.23 -1.90 -13.45
C ILE A 135 4.26 -2.18 -14.53
N GLU A 136 3.91 -1.91 -15.77
CA GLU A 136 4.77 -2.14 -16.95
C GLU A 136 4.85 -0.84 -17.74
N ASP A 137 6.08 -0.42 -18.04
CA ASP A 137 6.41 0.69 -18.95
C ASP A 137 5.62 1.99 -18.72
N LEU A 138 5.32 2.30 -17.43
CA LEU A 138 4.61 3.52 -17.05
C LEU A 138 5.47 4.75 -17.36
N PRO A 139 5.08 5.63 -18.30
CA PRO A 139 5.84 6.84 -18.59
C PRO A 139 5.74 7.79 -17.40
N ILE A 140 6.89 8.18 -16.83
CA ILE A 140 6.95 9.02 -15.63
C ILE A 140 7.56 10.38 -15.86
N LEU A 141 8.56 10.49 -16.75
CA LEU A 141 9.28 11.75 -16.98
C LEU A 141 9.97 11.75 -18.34
N VAL A 142 10.01 12.89 -19.00
CA VAL A 142 10.85 13.07 -20.19
C VAL A 142 12.30 13.30 -19.75
N GLN A 143 13.25 12.53 -20.31
CA GLN A 143 14.67 12.55 -19.91
C GLN A 143 15.29 13.95 -19.93
N SER A 144 14.89 14.81 -20.88
CA SER A 144 15.40 16.20 -20.98
C SER A 144 15.06 17.09 -19.79
N GLN A 145 14.14 16.66 -18.91
CA GLN A 145 13.83 17.35 -17.66
C GLN A 145 14.84 17.05 -16.54
N LEU A 146 15.62 15.98 -16.66
CA LEU A 146 16.75 15.70 -15.79
C LEU A 146 17.92 16.60 -16.19
N ARG A 147 18.08 17.72 -15.48
CA ARG A 147 19.12 18.72 -15.79
C ARG A 147 20.33 18.56 -14.91
N GLY A 148 21.53 18.52 -15.52
CA GLY A 148 22.81 18.43 -14.82
C GLY A 148 23.30 17.00 -14.60
N ASP A 149 24.53 16.89 -14.06
CA ASP A 149 25.23 15.61 -13.85
C ASP A 149 25.06 15.09 -12.41
N ALA A 150 24.03 15.52 -11.70
CA ALA A 150 23.78 15.06 -10.35
C ALA A 150 23.33 13.58 -10.39
N PRO A 151 23.77 12.75 -9.41
CA PRO A 151 23.18 11.44 -9.27
C PRO A 151 21.69 11.57 -8.92
N TRP A 152 20.86 10.85 -9.64
CA TRP A 152 19.40 10.88 -9.49
C TRP A 152 18.95 9.70 -8.62
N GLU A 153 18.22 9.98 -7.57
CA GLU A 153 17.55 8.97 -6.76
C GLU A 153 16.10 8.83 -7.21
N VAL A 154 15.68 7.62 -7.50
CA VAL A 154 14.27 7.27 -7.71
C VAL A 154 13.76 6.57 -6.47
N ALA A 155 12.59 6.96 -6.02
CA ALA A 155 11.90 6.32 -4.90
C ALA A 155 10.45 6.04 -5.27
N VAL A 156 9.97 4.84 -4.95
CA VAL A 156 8.57 4.46 -5.11
C VAL A 156 8.00 3.94 -3.79
N ARG A 157 6.72 4.19 -3.56
CA ARG A 157 5.97 3.71 -2.41
C ARG A 157 4.56 3.35 -2.84
N ALA A 158 4.09 2.18 -2.43
CA ALA A 158 2.71 1.79 -2.65
C ALA A 158 1.87 2.04 -1.40
N GLY A 159 0.63 2.45 -1.60
CA GLY A 159 -0.35 2.69 -0.55
C GLY A 159 -1.67 1.99 -0.86
N VAL A 160 -2.38 1.58 0.18
CA VAL A 160 -3.77 1.15 0.10
C VAL A 160 -4.56 1.85 1.20
N ARG A 161 -5.72 2.38 0.84
CA ARG A 161 -6.61 3.06 1.76
C ARG A 161 -8.08 2.88 1.34
N ARG A 162 -8.98 3.22 2.24
CA ARG A 162 -10.38 3.32 1.88
C ARG A 162 -10.55 4.44 0.85
N GLY A 163 -11.20 4.13 -0.25
CA GLY A 163 -11.57 5.07 -1.30
C GLY A 163 -12.85 5.85 -0.96
N HIS A 164 -13.52 6.33 -1.97
CA HIS A 164 -14.77 7.06 -1.81
C HIS A 164 -15.86 6.15 -1.21
N MET A 165 -16.56 6.66 -0.18
CA MET A 165 -17.69 5.99 0.44
C MET A 165 -18.91 6.90 0.32
N PRO A 166 -20.06 6.38 -0.16
CA PRO A 166 -21.32 7.13 -0.15
C PRO A 166 -21.67 7.62 1.25
N ASP A 167 -22.18 8.85 1.36
CA ASP A 167 -22.47 9.48 2.66
C ASP A 167 -23.44 8.67 3.52
N ALA A 168 -24.37 7.94 2.89
CA ALA A 168 -25.30 7.06 3.58
C ALA A 168 -24.61 5.92 4.35
N LEU A 169 -23.46 5.44 3.90
CA LEU A 169 -22.69 4.39 4.57
C LEU A 169 -21.74 4.95 5.64
N ARG A 170 -21.34 6.23 5.55
CA ARG A 170 -20.48 6.87 6.56
C ARG A 170 -21.08 6.85 7.95
N ALA A 171 -22.40 7.04 8.06
CA ALA A 171 -23.10 7.06 9.33
C ALA A 171 -23.18 5.70 10.02
N LEU A 172 -23.04 4.60 9.28
CA LEU A 172 -23.14 3.23 9.78
C LEU A 172 -21.78 2.64 10.16
N VAL A 173 -20.67 3.22 9.69
CA VAL A 173 -19.32 2.67 9.89
C VAL A 173 -18.58 3.49 10.96
N PHE A 174 -18.97 3.28 12.22
CA PHE A 174 -18.24 3.81 13.41
C PHE A 174 -16.96 3.00 13.72
N TRP A 175 -16.54 2.10 12.84
CA TRP A 175 -15.39 1.25 13.08
C TRP A 175 -14.11 2.02 12.74
N THR A 176 -13.32 2.27 13.75
CA THR A 176 -11.97 2.85 13.69
C THR A 176 -10.92 1.84 13.17
N ASP A 177 -11.29 0.96 12.25
CA ASP A 177 -10.32 0.08 11.62
C ASP A 177 -9.42 0.94 10.71
N ASP A 178 -8.14 0.84 10.92
CA ASP A 178 -7.13 1.54 10.12
C ASP A 178 -7.04 0.90 8.72
N TRP A 179 -7.87 1.41 7.81
CA TRP A 179 -7.88 1.07 6.39
C TRP A 179 -6.83 1.87 5.61
N HIS A 180 -5.73 2.17 6.24
CA HIS A 180 -4.62 2.84 5.59
C HIS A 180 -3.33 2.07 5.89
N ARG A 181 -2.63 1.68 4.84
CA ARG A 181 -1.32 1.03 4.94
C ARG A 181 -0.47 1.44 3.75
N THR A 182 0.82 1.65 3.99
CA THR A 182 1.82 1.91 2.95
C THR A 182 2.97 0.94 3.08
N THR A 183 3.67 0.68 1.98
CA THR A 183 4.99 0.03 2.01
C THR A 183 6.03 1.00 2.56
N GLY A 184 7.24 0.51 2.87
CA GLY A 184 8.41 1.37 2.91
C GLY A 184 8.71 1.98 1.52
N TRP A 185 9.55 3.01 1.50
CA TRP A 185 10.11 3.51 0.25
C TRP A 185 11.08 2.50 -0.33
N TYR A 186 10.90 2.17 -1.60
CA TYR A 186 11.86 1.40 -2.40
C TYR A 186 12.67 2.38 -3.21
N THR A 187 13.98 2.50 -2.91
CA THR A 187 14.85 3.56 -3.47
C THR A 187 16.03 2.96 -4.19
N TRP A 188 16.43 3.60 -5.30
CA TRP A 188 17.66 3.24 -6.03
C TRP A 188 18.23 4.47 -6.77
N MET A 189 19.49 4.37 -7.15
CA MET A 189 20.13 5.39 -7.97
C MET A 189 19.86 5.10 -9.45
N LEU A 190 19.38 6.11 -10.16
CA LEU A 190 19.16 6.03 -11.61
C LEU A 190 20.50 6.11 -12.33
N THR A 191 20.78 5.11 -13.15
CA THR A 191 21.93 5.09 -14.06
C THR A 191 21.40 5.36 -15.46
N LEU A 192 21.80 6.51 -16.05
CA LEU A 192 21.42 6.96 -17.40
C LEU A 192 22.51 6.63 -18.41
#